data_02841c5b42284edc2db570a5ba18fef4
#
_entry.id   02841c5b42284edc2db570a5ba18fef4
#
_cell.length_a   1.000
_cell.length_b   1.000
_cell.length_c   1.000
_cell.angle_alpha   90.00
_cell.angle_beta   90.00
_cell.angle_gamma   90.00
#
_symmetry.space_group_name_H-M   'P 1'
#
loop_
_entity.id
_entity.type
_entity.pdbx_description
1 polymer ?
#
loop_
_entity_poly.entity_id
_entity_poly.type
_entity_poly.pdbx_seq_one_letter_code
_entity_poly.pdbx_strand_id
1 'polypeptide(L)'
;MIIALTITGTMSWQLFSNQNQNSPVGQANTSKNTPASIKTPKINDFTASFEIFTNGTRRIFTAAMYHNQSSDVFIQNSDPSIIYVKKAGITWADFFDTLPFSINKTCLVTGTKETYCSNGNKKLRFIINGLEMPNALDLKIQQGDVLRVTYGN
;
A
#
# COMPACT_ATOMS: atom_id res chain seq x y z
N MET A 1 -10.75 -37.22 46.06
CA MET A 1 -11.33 -36.10 46.80
C MET A 1 -11.30 -34.89 45.86
N ILE A 2 -12.42 -34.64 45.21
CA ILE A 2 -12.57 -33.66 44.13
C ILE A 2 -13.39 -32.51 44.70
N ILE A 3 -12.83 -31.33 44.74
CA ILE A 3 -13.55 -30.09 45.12
C ILE A 3 -13.79 -29.30 43.87
N ALA A 4 -15.04 -29.22 43.43
CA ALA A 4 -15.51 -28.35 42.36
C ALA A 4 -15.95 -27.02 42.96
N LEU A 5 -15.34 -25.92 42.51
CA LEU A 5 -15.75 -24.56 42.84
C LEU A 5 -16.55 -23.99 41.64
N THR A 6 -17.85 -23.86 41.84
CA THR A 6 -18.75 -23.18 40.92
C THR A 6 -18.86 -21.68 41.30
N ILE A 7 -18.44 -20.79 40.42
CA ILE A 7 -18.66 -19.36 40.60
C ILE A 7 -19.80 -18.93 39.66
N THR A 8 -20.96 -18.66 40.28
CA THR A 8 -22.13 -18.05 39.62
C THR A 8 -22.00 -16.54 39.67
N GLY A 9 -21.70 -15.93 38.53
CA GLY A 9 -21.72 -14.46 38.36
C GLY A 9 -23.07 -13.97 37.85
N THR A 10 -23.80 -13.25 38.69
CA THR A 10 -25.07 -12.59 38.34
C THR A 10 -24.82 -11.29 37.62
N MET A 11 -25.24 -11.19 36.34
CA MET A 11 -25.29 -9.93 35.60
C MET A 11 -26.47 -9.06 36.06
N SER A 12 -26.14 -7.90 36.58
CA SER A 12 -27.12 -6.87 36.96
C SER A 12 -27.33 -5.95 35.76
N TRP A 13 -28.55 -5.94 35.22
CA TRP A 13 -28.98 -5.01 34.18
C TRP A 13 -29.50 -3.73 34.85
N GLN A 14 -28.81 -2.62 34.65
CA GLN A 14 -29.29 -1.29 35.05
C GLN A 14 -30.05 -0.65 33.89
N LEU A 15 -31.35 -0.57 34.01
CA LEU A 15 -32.23 0.19 33.15
C LEU A 15 -32.19 1.69 33.57
N PHE A 16 -31.60 2.52 32.72
CA PHE A 16 -31.76 3.98 32.87
C PHE A 16 -32.98 4.46 32.08
N SER A 17 -34.07 4.68 32.80
CA SER A 17 -35.19 5.47 32.32
C SER A 17 -34.83 6.94 32.42
N ASN A 18 -34.77 7.64 31.28
CA ASN A 18 -34.72 9.11 31.30
C ASN A 18 -36.01 9.66 30.71
N GLN A 19 -36.89 10.11 31.57
CA GLN A 19 -38.01 10.98 31.24
C GLN A 19 -37.50 12.42 31.27
N ASN A 20 -37.68 13.17 30.21
CA ASN A 20 -37.84 14.60 30.34
C ASN A 20 -38.85 15.15 29.34
N GLN A 21 -39.97 15.56 29.87
CA GLN A 21 -40.96 16.44 29.24
C GLN A 21 -40.51 17.87 29.48
N ASN A 22 -40.57 18.71 28.48
CA ASN A 22 -41.28 19.98 28.45
C ASN A 22 -40.90 20.80 27.24
N SER A 23 -41.90 21.07 26.39
CA SER A 23 -41.85 22.16 25.41
C SER A 23 -42.10 23.51 26.12
N PRO A 24 -41.64 24.63 25.53
CA PRO A 24 -42.59 25.40 24.74
C PRO A 24 -42.05 25.97 23.42
N VAL A 25 -42.98 26.16 22.54
CA VAL A 25 -43.02 26.85 21.26
C VAL A 25 -42.21 28.16 21.21
N GLY A 26 -41.49 28.37 20.11
CA GLY A 26 -40.97 29.69 19.75
C GLY A 26 -39.99 29.72 18.59
N GLN A 27 -40.48 30.12 17.43
CA GLN A 27 -39.83 30.82 16.33
C GLN A 27 -38.95 30.03 15.34
N ALA A 28 -39.48 30.03 14.14
CA ALA A 28 -38.83 29.71 12.89
C ALA A 28 -37.57 30.58 12.63
N ASN A 29 -36.44 29.93 12.49
CA ASN A 29 -35.33 30.47 11.72
C ASN A 29 -34.95 29.45 10.67
N THR A 30 -35.30 29.76 9.42
CA THR A 30 -34.91 29.04 8.22
C THR A 30 -33.41 29.21 8.05
N SER A 31 -32.65 28.32 8.65
CA SER A 31 -31.21 28.15 8.31
C SER A 31 -31.13 27.09 7.24
N LYS A 32 -30.77 27.51 6.05
CA LYS A 32 -30.39 26.61 4.96
C LYS A 32 -29.17 25.81 5.40
N ASN A 33 -29.41 24.64 5.97
CA ASN A 33 -28.37 23.66 6.13
C ASN A 33 -28.05 23.04 4.76
N THR A 34 -27.13 23.66 4.03
CA THR A 34 -26.39 22.99 2.96
C THR A 34 -25.72 21.80 3.62
N PRO A 35 -25.94 20.53 3.17
CA PRO A 35 -25.19 19.41 3.69
C PRO A 35 -23.73 19.67 3.34
N ALA A 36 -22.92 19.90 4.36
CA ALA A 36 -21.47 19.92 4.20
C ALA A 36 -21.09 18.58 3.56
N SER A 37 -20.61 18.62 2.33
CA SER A 37 -20.01 17.48 1.67
C SER A 37 -18.88 17.00 2.58
N ILE A 38 -19.12 15.92 3.30
CA ILE A 38 -18.08 15.21 4.03
C ILE A 38 -17.15 14.67 2.96
N LYS A 39 -16.10 15.42 2.63
CA LYS A 39 -14.96 14.89 1.91
C LYS A 39 -14.38 13.81 2.79
N THR A 40 -14.78 12.57 2.54
CA THR A 40 -14.10 11.40 3.08
C THR A 40 -12.62 11.59 2.77
N PRO A 41 -11.71 11.63 3.77
CA PRO A 41 -10.30 11.70 3.49
C PRO A 41 -9.95 10.46 2.67
N LYS A 42 -9.48 10.66 1.44
CA LYS A 42 -8.85 9.59 0.66
C LYS A 42 -7.52 9.26 1.33
N ILE A 43 -7.56 8.49 2.39
CA ILE A 43 -6.36 7.92 2.99
C ILE A 43 -6.01 6.70 2.14
N ASN A 44 -5.29 6.94 1.06
CA ASN A 44 -4.61 5.91 0.29
C ASN A 44 -3.10 5.96 0.52
N ASP A 45 -2.68 6.52 1.66
CA ASP A 45 -1.27 6.58 2.04
C ASP A 45 -0.88 5.24 2.65
N PHE A 46 -0.20 4.43 1.86
CA PHE A 46 0.35 3.17 2.33
C PHE A 46 1.74 2.92 1.76
N THR A 47 2.43 1.93 2.27
CA THR A 47 3.76 1.53 1.81
C THR A 47 3.76 0.10 1.29
N ALA A 48 4.63 -0.14 0.32
CA ALA A 48 5.06 -1.44 -0.16
C ALA A 48 6.60 -1.45 -0.23
N SER A 49 7.19 -2.54 -0.63
CA SER A 49 8.64 -2.62 -0.80
C SER A 49 9.03 -3.34 -2.07
N PHE A 50 10.24 -3.07 -2.56
CA PHE A 50 10.78 -3.78 -3.71
C PHE A 50 12.27 -4.03 -3.60
N GLU A 51 12.71 -5.07 -4.30
CA GLU A 51 14.11 -5.41 -4.47
C GLU A 51 14.35 -5.87 -5.91
N ILE A 52 15.48 -5.49 -6.48
CA ILE A 52 15.90 -5.95 -7.81
C ILE A 52 17.26 -6.63 -7.69
N PHE A 53 17.37 -7.83 -8.21
CA PHE A 53 18.62 -8.59 -8.29
C PHE A 53 18.95 -8.87 -9.75
N THR A 54 20.21 -8.66 -10.14
CA THR A 54 20.73 -9.04 -11.45
C THR A 54 21.94 -9.93 -11.29
N ASN A 55 21.87 -11.17 -11.78
CA ASN A 55 22.92 -12.19 -11.61
C ASN A 55 23.34 -12.37 -10.13
N GLY A 56 22.36 -12.39 -9.20
CA GLY A 56 22.61 -12.54 -7.76
C GLY A 56 23.01 -11.26 -7.03
N THR A 57 23.31 -10.16 -7.73
CA THR A 57 23.69 -8.88 -7.11
C THR A 57 22.46 -8.00 -6.91
N ARG A 58 22.23 -7.55 -5.67
CA ARG A 58 21.17 -6.61 -5.35
C ARG A 58 21.47 -5.22 -5.91
N ARG A 59 20.52 -4.64 -6.62
CA ARG A 59 20.57 -3.25 -7.06
C ARG A 59 20.14 -2.33 -5.93
N ILE A 60 20.80 -1.19 -5.79
CA ILE A 60 20.52 -0.18 -4.76
C ILE A 60 20.05 1.11 -5.44
N PHE A 61 19.12 1.80 -4.78
CA PHE A 61 18.44 3.00 -5.31
C PHE A 61 18.70 4.21 -4.44
N THR A 62 19.93 4.37 -3.91
CA THR A 62 20.33 5.47 -3.01
C THR A 62 20.67 6.77 -3.72
N ALA A 63 20.85 6.76 -5.05
CA ALA A 63 21.14 7.98 -5.80
C ALA A 63 19.90 8.89 -5.88
N ALA A 64 20.10 10.20 -5.73
CA ALA A 64 19.04 11.22 -5.71
C ALA A 64 18.11 11.16 -6.93
N MET A 65 18.62 10.70 -8.08
CA MET A 65 17.84 10.57 -9.32
C MET A 65 16.67 9.58 -9.22
N TYR A 66 16.63 8.72 -8.21
CA TYR A 66 15.54 7.77 -7.99
C TYR A 66 14.48 8.30 -7.01
N HIS A 67 14.78 9.35 -6.25
CA HIS A 67 13.93 9.77 -5.13
C HIS A 67 12.91 10.82 -5.54
N ASN A 68 11.69 10.71 -5.00
CA ASN A 68 10.60 11.70 -5.14
C ASN A 68 10.28 12.06 -6.60
N GLN A 69 10.33 11.07 -7.51
CA GLN A 69 10.11 11.30 -8.95
C GLN A 69 8.64 11.51 -9.32
N SER A 70 7.71 11.24 -8.40
CA SER A 70 6.27 11.43 -8.59
C SER A 70 5.62 11.85 -7.28
N SER A 71 4.51 12.56 -7.33
CA SER A 71 3.66 12.86 -6.17
C SER A 71 2.72 11.72 -5.79
N ASP A 72 2.43 10.82 -6.73
CA ASP A 72 1.45 9.74 -6.59
C ASP A 72 2.07 8.45 -6.03
N VAL A 73 3.32 8.18 -6.41
CA VAL A 73 4.10 7.02 -5.96
C VAL A 73 5.60 7.32 -6.05
N PHE A 74 6.37 7.03 -5.00
CA PHE A 74 7.78 7.38 -4.96
C PHE A 74 8.55 6.57 -3.91
N ILE A 75 9.88 6.63 -3.97
CA ILE A 75 10.81 6.21 -2.93
C ILE A 75 11.56 7.42 -2.36
N GLN A 76 12.10 7.27 -1.15
CA GLN A 76 12.85 8.32 -0.46
C GLN A 76 14.28 7.89 -0.16
N ASN A 77 15.15 8.87 0.11
CA ASN A 77 16.55 8.62 0.44
C ASN A 77 16.73 7.82 1.74
N SER A 78 15.87 8.05 2.73
CA SER A 78 15.91 7.32 4.02
C SER A 78 15.68 5.83 3.85
N ASP A 79 14.80 5.45 2.90
CA ASP A 79 14.38 4.07 2.66
C ASP A 79 14.22 3.80 1.16
N PRO A 80 15.33 3.60 0.41
CA PRO A 80 15.31 3.53 -1.04
C PRO A 80 14.69 2.22 -1.60
N SER A 81 14.25 1.31 -0.74
CA SER A 81 13.50 0.11 -1.10
C SER A 81 12.03 0.14 -0.65
N ILE A 82 11.62 1.20 0.07
CA ILE A 82 10.23 1.39 0.47
C ILE A 82 9.53 2.35 -0.50
N ILE A 83 8.39 1.89 -1.01
CA ILE A 83 7.53 2.66 -1.90
C ILE A 83 6.43 3.31 -1.09
N TYR A 84 6.26 4.60 -1.25
CA TYR A 84 5.15 5.38 -0.70
C TYR A 84 4.09 5.56 -1.78
N VAL A 85 2.91 5.02 -1.57
CA VAL A 85 1.77 5.11 -2.51
C VAL A 85 0.76 6.09 -1.96
N LYS A 86 0.53 7.18 -2.69
CA LYS A 86 -0.38 8.28 -2.31
C LYS A 86 -1.69 8.27 -3.08
N LYS A 87 -1.76 7.50 -4.16
CA LYS A 87 -2.92 7.41 -5.03
C LYS A 87 -3.37 5.98 -5.19
N ALA A 88 -4.69 5.78 -5.12
CA ALA A 88 -5.28 4.46 -5.34
C ALA A 88 -5.09 3.99 -6.78
N GLY A 89 -4.91 2.68 -6.93
CA GLY A 89 -4.92 2.03 -8.23
C GLY A 89 -3.60 2.06 -8.99
N ILE A 90 -2.53 2.60 -8.40
CA ILE A 90 -1.17 2.56 -8.95
C ILE A 90 -0.74 1.10 -9.12
N THR A 91 -0.24 0.77 -10.30
CA THR A 91 0.35 -0.53 -10.61
C THR A 91 1.87 -0.54 -10.38
N TRP A 92 2.46 -1.73 -10.39
CA TRP A 92 3.92 -1.85 -10.34
C TRP A 92 4.58 -1.25 -11.58
N ALA A 93 3.93 -1.32 -12.77
CA ALA A 93 4.42 -0.63 -13.97
C ALA A 93 4.42 0.89 -13.78
N ASP A 94 3.30 1.47 -13.29
CA ASP A 94 3.21 2.92 -13.03
C ASP A 94 4.32 3.40 -12.10
N PHE A 95 4.66 2.62 -11.06
CA PHE A 95 5.76 2.95 -10.16
C PHE A 95 7.11 2.92 -10.89
N PHE A 96 7.42 1.85 -11.60
CA PHE A 96 8.71 1.74 -12.29
C PHE A 96 8.89 2.77 -13.41
N ASP A 97 7.80 3.19 -14.05
CA ASP A 97 7.82 4.23 -15.10
C ASP A 97 8.18 5.62 -14.55
N THR A 98 8.07 5.82 -13.22
CA THR A 98 8.57 7.06 -12.59
C THR A 98 10.10 7.09 -12.46
N LEU A 99 10.76 5.94 -12.54
CA LEU A 99 12.19 5.82 -12.25
C LEU A 99 13.04 5.95 -13.55
N PRO A 100 14.29 6.42 -13.46
CA PRO A 100 15.14 6.62 -14.64
C PRO A 100 15.76 5.31 -15.17
N PHE A 101 14.95 4.25 -15.24
CA PHE A 101 15.26 3.00 -15.90
C PHE A 101 13.98 2.44 -16.54
N SER A 102 14.07 1.38 -17.31
CA SER A 102 12.88 0.74 -17.87
C SER A 102 12.82 -0.75 -17.54
N ILE A 103 11.62 -1.22 -17.29
CA ILE A 103 11.36 -2.63 -17.03
C ILE A 103 10.07 -3.06 -17.73
N ASN A 104 10.10 -4.24 -18.33
CA ASN A 104 8.92 -4.89 -18.87
C ASN A 104 8.95 -6.38 -18.50
N LYS A 105 8.02 -7.16 -19.00
CA LYS A 105 7.89 -8.60 -18.63
C LYS A 105 9.13 -9.45 -18.96
N THR A 106 9.97 -8.98 -19.86
CA THR A 106 11.12 -9.76 -20.35
C THR A 106 12.46 -9.06 -20.21
N CYS A 107 12.49 -7.73 -20.07
CA CYS A 107 13.71 -6.94 -20.06
C CYS A 107 13.73 -5.91 -18.92
N LEU A 108 14.89 -5.73 -18.33
CA LEU A 108 15.27 -4.62 -17.46
C LEU A 108 16.43 -3.86 -18.11
N VAL A 109 16.28 -2.55 -18.29
CA VAL A 109 17.36 -1.65 -18.71
C VAL A 109 17.63 -0.70 -17.57
N THR A 110 18.83 -0.74 -16.99
CA THR A 110 19.20 0.07 -15.82
C THR A 110 19.42 1.54 -16.19
N GLY A 111 19.50 2.41 -15.19
CA GLY A 111 19.86 3.83 -15.38
C GLY A 111 21.25 4.00 -16.04
N THR A 112 22.15 3.04 -15.89
CA THR A 112 23.47 3.00 -16.55
C THR A 112 23.45 2.35 -17.94
N LYS A 113 22.25 2.06 -18.48
CA LYS A 113 22.00 1.44 -19.79
C LYS A 113 22.46 -0.03 -19.92
N GLU A 114 22.74 -0.69 -18.82
CA GLU A 114 22.91 -2.14 -18.83
C GLU A 114 21.56 -2.82 -19.11
N THR A 115 21.57 -3.83 -19.98
CA THR A 115 20.36 -4.53 -20.42
C THR A 115 20.36 -5.97 -19.94
N TYR A 116 19.28 -6.38 -19.30
CA TYR A 116 19.03 -7.71 -18.75
C TYR A 116 17.72 -8.26 -19.32
N CYS A 117 17.79 -8.90 -20.47
CA CYS A 117 16.64 -9.49 -21.14
C CYS A 117 16.62 -11.00 -20.99
N SER A 118 15.44 -11.55 -20.75
CA SER A 118 15.21 -13.00 -20.73
C SER A 118 15.67 -13.65 -22.03
N ASN A 119 16.43 -14.71 -21.90
CA ASN A 119 16.89 -15.58 -22.99
C ASN A 119 16.78 -17.04 -22.54
N GLY A 120 17.17 -17.99 -23.37
CA GLY A 120 17.00 -19.42 -23.09
C GLY A 120 17.44 -19.87 -21.69
N ASN A 121 18.53 -19.31 -21.18
CA ASN A 121 19.15 -19.75 -19.92
C ASN A 121 18.86 -18.80 -18.75
N LYS A 122 18.66 -17.51 -19.01
CA LYS A 122 18.41 -16.49 -17.96
C LYS A 122 17.04 -15.88 -18.13
N LYS A 123 16.35 -15.67 -17.02
CA LYS A 123 14.99 -15.13 -17.01
C LYS A 123 14.88 -13.94 -16.08
N LEU A 124 14.08 -12.98 -16.50
CA LEU A 124 13.56 -11.95 -15.62
C LEU A 124 12.29 -12.52 -14.96
N ARG A 125 12.28 -12.57 -13.63
CA ARG A 125 11.16 -13.11 -12.85
C ARG A 125 10.68 -12.06 -11.86
N PHE A 126 9.38 -12.09 -11.59
CA PHE A 126 8.71 -11.21 -10.65
C PHE A 126 8.07 -12.06 -9.57
N ILE A 127 8.36 -11.76 -8.31
CA ILE A 127 7.86 -12.49 -7.15
C ILE A 127 7.19 -11.48 -6.22
N ILE A 128 5.87 -11.60 -6.01
CA ILE A 128 5.13 -10.78 -5.04
C ILE A 128 4.80 -11.65 -3.83
N ASN A 129 5.20 -11.21 -2.64
CA ASN A 129 4.93 -11.90 -1.39
C ASN A 129 5.35 -13.38 -1.41
N GLY A 130 6.46 -13.68 -2.10
CA GLY A 130 6.99 -15.03 -2.23
C GLY A 130 6.40 -15.87 -3.37
N LEU A 131 5.41 -15.38 -4.10
CA LEU A 131 4.79 -16.06 -5.23
C LEU A 131 5.28 -15.49 -6.57
N GLU A 132 5.67 -16.35 -7.50
CA GLU A 132 6.06 -15.92 -8.85
C GLU A 132 4.81 -15.47 -9.64
N MET A 133 4.85 -14.23 -10.10
CA MET A 133 3.76 -13.54 -10.78
C MET A 133 4.25 -12.93 -12.09
N PRO A 134 4.18 -13.64 -13.24
CA PRO A 134 4.69 -13.14 -14.53
C PRO A 134 4.03 -11.84 -15.01
N ASN A 135 2.82 -11.55 -14.52
CA ASN A 135 2.07 -10.32 -14.80
C ASN A 135 2.15 -9.29 -13.66
N ALA A 136 3.12 -9.40 -12.76
CA ALA A 136 3.25 -8.52 -11.58
C ALA A 136 3.17 -7.03 -11.94
N LEU A 137 3.76 -6.63 -13.05
CA LEU A 137 3.78 -5.23 -13.48
C LEU A 137 2.37 -4.66 -13.72
N ASP A 138 1.42 -5.48 -14.14
CA ASP A 138 0.03 -5.08 -14.40
C ASP A 138 -0.83 -5.03 -13.12
N LEU A 139 -0.31 -5.56 -12.01
CA LEU A 139 -1.03 -5.63 -10.74
C LEU A 139 -0.92 -4.31 -9.98
N LYS A 140 -2.02 -3.94 -9.31
CA LYS A 140 -2.03 -2.79 -8.40
C LYS A 140 -1.21 -3.11 -7.16
N ILE A 141 -0.41 -2.16 -6.73
CA ILE A 141 0.33 -2.26 -5.47
C ILE A 141 -0.66 -2.27 -4.32
N GLN A 142 -0.49 -3.21 -3.38
CA GLN A 142 -1.27 -3.30 -2.16
C GLN A 142 -0.42 -2.92 -0.95
N GLN A 143 -1.08 -2.54 0.14
CA GLN A 143 -0.38 -2.25 1.39
C GLN A 143 0.42 -3.46 1.88
N GLY A 144 1.70 -3.25 2.13
CA GLY A 144 2.60 -4.27 2.65
C GLY A 144 3.13 -5.25 1.60
N ASP A 145 2.82 -5.08 0.32
CA ASP A 145 3.40 -5.90 -0.74
C ASP A 145 4.93 -5.84 -0.74
N VAL A 146 5.54 -6.96 -1.05
CA VAL A 146 6.99 -7.12 -1.25
C VAL A 146 7.22 -7.67 -2.64
N LEU A 147 7.65 -6.82 -3.57
CA LEU A 147 8.02 -7.25 -4.92
C LEU A 147 9.53 -7.54 -4.96
N ARG A 148 9.89 -8.74 -5.39
CA ARG A 148 11.25 -9.08 -5.77
C ARG A 148 11.32 -9.33 -7.27
N VAL A 149 12.20 -8.59 -7.95
CA VAL A 149 12.55 -8.82 -9.35
C VAL A 149 13.91 -9.48 -9.39
N THR A 150 14.04 -10.59 -10.10
CA THR A 150 15.30 -11.30 -10.26
C THR A 150 15.62 -11.56 -11.72
N TYR A 151 16.86 -11.34 -12.10
CA TYR A 151 17.39 -11.76 -13.39
C TYR A 151 18.55 -12.72 -13.18
N GLY A 152 18.43 -13.91 -13.71
CA GLY A 152 19.45 -14.98 -13.59
C GLY A 152 18.91 -16.35 -14.03
N ASN A 153 19.68 -17.38 -13.71
CA ASN A 153 19.30 -18.77 -13.93
C ASN A 153 18.26 -19.23 -12.93
#